data_fe1b1de4d94174e353dab5db6f7df650
#
_entry.id   fe1b1de4d94174e353dab5db6f7df650
#
_cell.length_a   1.000
_cell.length_b   1.000
_cell.length_c   1.000
_cell.angle_alpha   90.00
_cell.angle_beta   90.00
_cell.angle_gamma   90.00
#
_symmetry.space_group_name_H-M   'P 1'
#
loop_
_entity.id
_entity.type
_entity.pdbx_description
1 polymer ?
#
loop_
_entity_poly.entity_id
_entity_poly.type
_entity_poly.pdbx_seq_one_letter_code
_entity_poly.pdbx_strand_id
1 'polypeptide(L)'
;MEKIRVIITNNQKAVKVPTGVRMLIRRCCHAVLRMEKFEDSAEISVTFVDNKQIRELNAQYRNKDAATDVLSFPMGENGVYDINHDTGAKILGDIVLSVEMAMAQAKRYGHSLEREIGYLTAHSMLHLLGYDHENGGMERVRMREKEEYVMSQLGLPGTSSYTV
;
A
#
# COMPACT_ATOMS: atom_id res chain seq x y z
N MET A 1 11.88 20.67 7.56
CA MET A 1 10.93 19.67 8.09
C MET A 1 10.29 18.91 6.92
N GLU A 2 10.42 17.61 6.93
CA GLU A 2 9.86 16.78 5.89
C GLU A 2 8.34 16.75 5.98
N LYS A 3 7.71 16.79 4.83
CA LYS A 3 6.26 16.66 4.72
C LYS A 3 5.90 15.40 3.93
N ILE A 4 5.03 14.60 4.53
CA ILE A 4 4.49 13.42 3.85
C ILE A 4 3.06 13.74 3.46
N ARG A 5 2.80 13.72 2.17
CA ARG A 5 1.47 14.00 1.62
C ARG A 5 0.90 12.74 0.99
N VAL A 6 -0.20 12.27 1.53
CA VAL A 6 -0.93 11.11 1.00
C VAL A 6 -2.25 11.61 0.45
N ILE A 7 -2.41 11.53 -0.86
CA ILE A 7 -3.60 11.97 -1.57
C ILE A 7 -4.49 10.76 -1.78
N ILE A 8 -5.66 10.76 -1.15
CA ILE A 8 -6.57 9.61 -1.20
C ILE A 8 -7.81 9.98 -1.99
N THR A 9 -8.10 9.20 -3.02
CA THR A 9 -9.25 9.40 -3.91
C THR A 9 -10.12 8.15 -3.92
N ASN A 10 -11.43 8.32 -3.78
CA ASN A 10 -12.37 7.20 -3.85
C ASN A 10 -13.10 7.23 -5.19
N ASN A 11 -12.73 6.31 -6.08
CA ASN A 11 -13.30 6.19 -7.42
C ASN A 11 -14.21 4.97 -7.57
N GLN A 12 -14.86 4.55 -6.48
CA GLN A 12 -15.75 3.39 -6.52
C GLN A 12 -17.02 3.62 -5.70
N LYS A 13 -18.04 2.86 -5.99
CA LYS A 13 -19.33 2.90 -5.29
C LYS A 13 -19.78 1.51 -4.83
N ALA A 14 -18.94 0.51 -5.02
CA ALA A 14 -19.29 -0.88 -4.70
C ALA A 14 -19.47 -1.09 -3.19
N VAL A 15 -18.61 -0.47 -2.38
CA VAL A 15 -18.68 -0.57 -0.94
C VAL A 15 -18.45 0.81 -0.30
N LYS A 16 -19.02 1.00 0.87
CA LYS A 16 -18.77 2.20 1.65
C LYS A 16 -17.43 2.07 2.34
N VAL A 17 -16.57 3.06 2.16
CA VAL A 17 -15.25 3.08 2.83
C VAL A 17 -15.50 3.46 4.30
N PRO A 18 -15.11 2.58 5.26
CA PRO A 18 -15.34 2.87 6.67
C PRO A 18 -14.61 4.11 7.17
N THR A 19 -15.20 4.75 8.16
CA THR A 19 -14.60 5.89 8.86
C THR A 19 -13.26 5.43 9.48
N GLY A 20 -12.22 6.23 9.32
CA GLY A 20 -10.91 5.92 9.88
C GLY A 20 -9.95 5.25 8.93
N VAL A 21 -10.43 4.70 7.81
CA VAL A 21 -9.55 4.03 6.84
C VAL A 21 -8.53 5.00 6.24
N ARG A 22 -8.94 6.20 5.90
CA ARG A 22 -8.03 7.19 5.33
C ARG A 22 -6.93 7.58 6.30
N MET A 23 -7.28 7.78 7.55
CA MET A 23 -6.28 8.09 8.59
C MET A 23 -5.32 6.92 8.80
N LEU A 24 -5.84 5.70 8.79
CA LEU A 24 -5.02 4.50 8.91
C LEU A 24 -3.99 4.41 7.78
N ILE A 25 -4.42 4.67 6.55
CA ILE A 25 -3.52 4.65 5.39
C ILE A 25 -2.42 5.70 5.56
N ARG A 26 -2.75 6.91 5.99
CA ARG A 26 -1.76 7.96 6.24
C ARG A 26 -0.77 7.55 7.32
N ARG A 27 -1.25 7.00 8.43
CA ARG A 27 -0.40 6.51 9.51
C ARG A 27 0.53 5.40 9.03
N CYS A 28 0.02 4.52 8.19
CA CYS A 28 0.81 3.42 7.61
C CYS A 28 1.94 3.96 6.73
N CYS A 29 1.63 4.90 5.86
CA CYS A 29 2.64 5.51 4.99
C CYS A 29 3.73 6.19 5.81
N HIS A 30 3.36 6.93 6.84
CA HIS A 30 4.32 7.57 7.75
C HIS A 30 5.19 6.53 8.46
N ALA A 31 4.57 5.45 8.94
CA ALA A 31 5.30 4.40 9.66
C ALA A 31 6.35 3.71 8.78
N VAL A 32 5.98 3.41 7.52
CA VAL A 32 6.92 2.80 6.57
C VAL A 32 8.09 3.74 6.28
N LEU A 33 7.80 5.00 6.00
CA LEU A 33 8.85 5.96 5.67
C LEU A 33 9.79 6.20 6.87
N ARG A 34 9.24 6.23 8.08
CA ARG A 34 10.05 6.34 9.30
C ARG A 34 10.93 5.11 9.49
N MET A 35 10.37 3.93 9.33
CA MET A 35 11.12 2.67 9.45
C MET A 35 12.28 2.64 8.45
N GLU A 36 12.04 3.08 7.22
CA GLU A 36 13.03 3.07 6.16
C GLU A 36 13.97 4.28 6.19
N LYS A 37 13.81 5.15 7.19
CA LYS A 37 14.64 6.35 7.38
C LYS A 37 14.64 7.27 6.16
N PHE A 38 13.47 7.41 5.57
CA PHE A 38 13.27 8.30 4.44
C PHE A 38 13.18 9.72 4.96
N GLU A 39 14.16 10.55 4.63
CA GLU A 39 14.33 11.89 5.22
C GLU A 39 13.74 13.02 4.40
N ASP A 40 13.38 12.77 3.16
CA ASP A 40 12.86 13.79 2.26
C ASP A 40 11.34 13.90 2.37
N SER A 41 10.82 15.04 1.90
CA SER A 41 9.38 15.17 1.70
C SER A 41 8.92 14.20 0.63
N ALA A 42 7.75 13.61 0.79
CA ALA A 42 7.25 12.58 -0.11
C ALA A 42 5.77 12.79 -0.42
N GLU A 43 5.37 12.34 -1.61
CA GLU A 43 3.99 12.37 -2.05
C GLU A 43 3.60 10.99 -2.57
N ILE A 44 2.45 10.49 -2.12
CA ILE A 44 1.91 9.20 -2.52
C ILE A 44 0.44 9.39 -2.86
N SER A 45 -0.01 8.81 -3.97
CA SER A 45 -1.43 8.75 -4.33
C SER A 45 -2.00 7.40 -4.02
N VAL A 46 -3.15 7.36 -3.35
CA VAL A 46 -3.88 6.13 -3.06
C VAL A 46 -5.28 6.28 -3.66
N THR A 47 -5.67 5.36 -4.52
CA THR A 47 -6.98 5.39 -5.15
C THR A 47 -7.75 4.12 -4.82
N PHE A 48 -8.97 4.27 -4.31
CA PHE A 48 -9.88 3.15 -4.09
C PHE A 48 -10.66 2.89 -5.36
N VAL A 49 -10.68 1.64 -5.79
CA VAL A 49 -11.41 1.19 -6.97
C VAL A 49 -12.22 -0.06 -6.62
N ASP A 50 -13.09 -0.50 -7.53
CA ASP A 50 -13.81 -1.75 -7.36
C ASP A 50 -13.07 -2.89 -8.07
N ASN A 51 -13.59 -4.12 -7.92
CA ASN A 51 -12.96 -5.31 -8.50
C ASN A 51 -12.89 -5.26 -10.02
N LYS A 52 -13.88 -4.69 -10.67
CA LYS A 52 -13.88 -4.55 -12.13
C LYS A 52 -12.77 -3.63 -12.60
N GLN A 53 -12.65 -2.48 -11.96
CA GLN A 53 -11.64 -1.47 -12.31
C GLN A 53 -10.24 -2.01 -12.09
N ILE A 54 -9.98 -2.67 -10.95
CA ILE A 54 -8.64 -3.18 -10.67
C ILE A 54 -8.27 -4.35 -11.58
N ARG A 55 -9.27 -5.13 -11.99
CA ARG A 55 -9.08 -6.20 -13.00
C ARG A 55 -8.61 -5.61 -14.33
N GLU A 56 -9.25 -4.51 -14.76
CA GLU A 56 -8.87 -3.82 -15.99
C GLU A 56 -7.44 -3.30 -15.92
N LEU A 57 -7.07 -2.69 -14.80
CA LEU A 57 -5.72 -2.19 -14.58
C LEU A 57 -4.70 -3.31 -14.54
N ASN A 58 -5.03 -4.41 -13.88
CA ASN A 58 -4.15 -5.57 -13.78
C ASN A 58 -3.90 -6.20 -15.16
N ALA A 59 -4.95 -6.28 -15.99
CA ALA A 59 -4.84 -6.76 -17.35
C ALA A 59 -3.96 -5.84 -18.21
N GLN A 60 -4.15 -4.53 -18.08
CA GLN A 60 -3.43 -3.53 -18.87
C GLN A 60 -1.95 -3.44 -18.51
N TYR A 61 -1.64 -3.41 -17.23
CA TYR A 61 -0.28 -3.10 -16.77
C TYR A 61 0.52 -4.33 -16.33
N ARG A 62 -0.12 -5.42 -15.98
CA ARG A 62 0.54 -6.63 -15.50
C ARG A 62 0.23 -7.86 -16.35
N ASN A 63 -0.56 -7.68 -17.39
CA ASN A 63 -0.96 -8.75 -18.32
C ASN A 63 -1.68 -9.91 -17.60
N LYS A 64 -2.45 -9.58 -16.56
CA LYS A 64 -3.23 -10.56 -15.79
C LYS A 64 -4.69 -10.12 -15.77
N ASP A 65 -5.54 -10.84 -16.47
CA ASP A 65 -6.97 -10.55 -16.52
C ASP A 65 -7.69 -11.14 -15.31
N ALA A 66 -7.41 -10.56 -14.15
CA ALA A 66 -8.00 -11.01 -12.89
C ALA A 66 -8.01 -9.84 -11.90
N ALA A 67 -9.02 -9.80 -11.03
CA ALA A 67 -9.06 -8.85 -9.94
C ALA A 67 -7.96 -9.20 -8.94
N THR A 68 -7.43 -8.18 -8.28
CA THR A 68 -6.45 -8.33 -7.21
C THR A 68 -6.81 -7.37 -6.08
N ASP A 69 -6.10 -7.43 -4.98
CA ASP A 69 -6.36 -6.56 -3.83
C ASP A 69 -5.71 -5.19 -3.98
N VAL A 70 -4.47 -5.14 -4.44
CA VAL A 70 -3.71 -3.90 -4.54
C VAL A 70 -2.74 -3.96 -5.72
N LEU A 71 -2.52 -2.80 -6.35
CA LEU A 71 -1.49 -2.61 -7.37
C LEU A 71 -0.62 -1.44 -6.94
N SER A 72 0.68 -1.58 -7.12
CA SER A 72 1.67 -0.54 -6.81
C SER A 72 2.35 -0.09 -8.10
N PHE A 73 2.41 1.21 -8.32
CA PHE A 73 3.04 1.81 -9.49
C PHE A 73 4.14 2.76 -9.04
N PRO A 74 5.37 2.23 -8.83
CA PRO A 74 6.49 3.10 -8.44
C PRO A 74 6.80 4.14 -9.51
N MET A 75 7.06 5.37 -9.09
CA MET A 75 7.45 6.48 -9.97
C MET A 75 8.94 6.76 -9.89
N GLY A 76 9.69 5.93 -9.17
CA GLY A 76 11.12 6.06 -9.03
C GLY A 76 11.83 4.76 -9.31
N GLU A 77 13.13 4.85 -9.53
CA GLU A 77 13.98 3.71 -9.79
C GLU A 77 15.33 3.95 -9.14
N ASN A 78 15.83 2.97 -8.41
CA ASN A 78 17.12 3.03 -7.74
C ASN A 78 17.27 4.26 -6.81
N GLY A 79 16.21 4.60 -6.11
CA GLY A 79 16.22 5.72 -5.16
C GLY A 79 16.09 7.10 -5.81
N VAL A 80 15.92 7.17 -7.12
CA VAL A 80 15.73 8.43 -7.85
C VAL A 80 14.26 8.59 -8.19
N TYR A 81 13.66 9.68 -7.72
CA TYR A 81 12.24 9.98 -7.88
C TYR A 81 12.04 11.32 -8.57
N ASP A 82 10.94 11.43 -9.32
CA ASP A 82 10.50 12.73 -9.82
C ASP A 82 10.12 13.63 -8.65
N ILE A 83 10.24 14.92 -8.86
CA ILE A 83 9.97 15.92 -7.83
C ILE A 83 8.77 16.75 -8.24
N ASN A 84 7.86 16.94 -7.28
CA ASN A 84 6.78 17.92 -7.46
C ASN A 84 7.39 19.31 -7.35
N HIS A 85 7.40 20.05 -8.45
CA HIS A 85 8.08 21.35 -8.52
C HIS A 85 7.44 22.40 -7.60
N ASP A 86 6.17 22.25 -7.25
CA ASP A 86 5.48 23.18 -6.37
C ASP A 86 5.83 22.99 -4.89
N THR A 87 6.11 21.74 -4.50
CA THR A 87 6.31 21.40 -3.08
C THR A 87 7.73 20.93 -2.77
N GLY A 88 8.50 20.54 -3.78
CA GLY A 88 9.81 19.92 -3.60
C GLY A 88 9.75 18.46 -3.14
N ALA A 89 8.56 17.88 -3.00
CA ALA A 89 8.40 16.51 -2.54
C ALA A 89 8.77 15.51 -3.61
N LYS A 90 9.36 14.40 -3.20
CA LYS A 90 9.61 13.26 -4.07
C LYS A 90 8.31 12.50 -4.31
N ILE A 91 7.96 12.27 -5.56
CA ILE A 91 6.75 11.54 -5.95
C ILE A 91 7.11 10.06 -5.94
N LEU A 92 6.64 9.34 -4.93
CA LEU A 92 6.99 7.93 -4.76
C LEU A 92 6.20 7.02 -5.70
N GLY A 93 4.95 7.33 -5.94
CA GLY A 93 4.12 6.56 -6.85
C GLY A 93 2.67 6.47 -6.46
N ASP A 94 1.99 5.53 -7.09
CA ASP A 94 0.56 5.33 -6.93
C ASP A 94 0.26 3.94 -6.35
N ILE A 95 -0.71 3.91 -5.44
CA ILE A 95 -1.26 2.68 -4.87
C ILE A 95 -2.72 2.65 -5.29
N VAL A 96 -3.14 1.55 -5.92
CA VAL A 96 -4.53 1.32 -6.31
C VAL A 96 -5.04 0.13 -5.50
N LEU A 97 -6.11 0.34 -4.74
CA LEU A 97 -6.59 -0.62 -3.76
C LEU A 97 -8.05 -0.93 -3.98
N SER A 98 -8.40 -2.23 -4.07
CA SER A 98 -9.80 -2.65 -4.10
C SER A 98 -10.28 -2.87 -2.67
N VAL A 99 -11.10 -1.95 -2.16
CA VAL A 99 -11.69 -2.08 -0.81
C VAL A 99 -12.60 -3.31 -0.77
N GLU A 100 -13.30 -3.57 -1.85
CA GLU A 100 -14.17 -4.73 -2.01
C GLU A 100 -13.38 -6.04 -1.81
N MET A 101 -12.24 -6.16 -2.46
CA MET A 101 -11.36 -7.32 -2.32
C MET A 101 -10.74 -7.39 -0.91
N ALA A 102 -10.36 -6.25 -0.38
CA ALA A 102 -9.82 -6.18 0.99
C ALA A 102 -10.83 -6.66 2.03
N MET A 103 -12.10 -6.28 1.87
CA MET A 103 -13.17 -6.76 2.75
C MET A 103 -13.35 -8.27 2.67
N ALA A 104 -13.32 -8.82 1.46
CA ALA A 104 -13.45 -10.27 1.24
C ALA A 104 -12.28 -11.02 1.87
N GLN A 105 -11.07 -10.53 1.71
CA GLN A 105 -9.87 -11.14 2.27
C GLN A 105 -9.84 -11.08 3.80
N ALA A 106 -10.22 -9.93 4.37
CA ALA A 106 -10.29 -9.77 5.81
C ALA A 106 -11.23 -10.80 6.42
N LYS A 107 -12.40 -10.97 5.82
CA LYS A 107 -13.37 -11.97 6.24
C LYS A 107 -12.82 -13.39 6.10
N ARG A 108 -12.18 -13.68 4.99
CA ARG A 108 -11.59 -15.00 4.68
C ARG A 108 -10.50 -15.38 5.69
N TYR A 109 -9.64 -14.43 6.06
CA TYR A 109 -8.53 -14.68 6.96
C TYR A 109 -8.88 -14.46 8.43
N GLY A 110 -10.09 -14.01 8.73
CA GLY A 110 -10.55 -13.85 10.09
C GLY A 110 -9.93 -12.69 10.85
N HIS A 111 -9.60 -11.59 10.16
CA HIS A 111 -9.11 -10.40 10.83
C HIS A 111 -9.88 -9.16 10.39
N SER A 112 -9.56 -8.01 10.99
CA SER A 112 -10.28 -6.78 10.72
C SER A 112 -9.95 -6.22 9.33
N LEU A 113 -10.88 -5.41 8.80
CA LEU A 113 -10.64 -4.68 7.56
C LEU A 113 -9.47 -3.71 7.73
N GLU A 114 -9.34 -3.09 8.88
CA GLU A 114 -8.24 -2.17 9.20
C GLU A 114 -6.89 -2.88 9.08
N ARG A 115 -6.80 -4.10 9.60
CA ARG A 115 -5.57 -4.87 9.46
C ARG A 115 -5.27 -5.20 8.00
N GLU A 116 -6.29 -5.60 7.25
CA GLU A 116 -6.08 -5.93 5.83
C GLU A 116 -5.60 -4.71 5.04
N ILE A 117 -6.29 -3.58 5.19
CA ILE A 117 -5.92 -2.36 4.47
C ILE A 117 -4.55 -1.84 4.91
N GLY A 118 -4.26 -1.89 6.21
CA GLY A 118 -2.95 -1.51 6.72
C GLY A 118 -1.84 -2.36 6.13
N TYR A 119 -2.05 -3.67 6.09
CA TYR A 119 -1.07 -4.60 5.52
C TYR A 119 -0.83 -4.33 4.03
N LEU A 120 -1.91 -4.18 3.26
CA LEU A 120 -1.81 -3.92 1.82
C LEU A 120 -1.10 -2.58 1.55
N THR A 121 -1.36 -1.58 2.38
CA THR A 121 -0.70 -0.28 2.26
C THR A 121 0.78 -0.38 2.57
N ALA A 122 1.15 -1.06 3.65
CA ALA A 122 2.56 -1.26 4.02
C ALA A 122 3.31 -2.01 2.91
N HIS A 123 2.71 -3.07 2.41
CA HIS A 123 3.25 -3.87 1.32
C HIS A 123 3.51 -3.01 0.07
N SER A 124 2.51 -2.22 -0.31
CA SER A 124 2.62 -1.35 -1.49
C SER A 124 3.66 -0.25 -1.28
N MET A 125 3.72 0.34 -0.10
CA MET A 125 4.72 1.36 0.21
C MET A 125 6.14 0.81 0.05
N LEU A 126 6.38 -0.41 0.50
CA LEU A 126 7.68 -1.05 0.33
C LEU A 126 8.01 -1.24 -1.14
N HIS A 127 7.03 -1.61 -1.96
CA HIS A 127 7.23 -1.69 -3.41
C HIS A 127 7.59 -0.32 -4.00
N LEU A 128 6.94 0.75 -3.58
CA LEU A 128 7.27 2.09 -4.04
C LEU A 128 8.70 2.47 -3.69
N LEU A 129 9.23 1.94 -2.61
CA LEU A 129 10.61 2.18 -2.17
C LEU A 129 11.61 1.22 -2.78
N GLY A 130 11.18 0.34 -3.67
CA GLY A 130 12.07 -0.53 -4.42
C GLY A 130 12.15 -1.99 -3.98
N TYR A 131 11.41 -2.36 -2.94
CA TYR A 131 11.38 -3.77 -2.50
C TYR A 131 10.59 -4.61 -3.50
N ASP A 132 11.07 -5.81 -3.75
CA ASP A 132 10.43 -6.75 -4.68
C ASP A 132 10.41 -8.14 -4.05
N HIS A 133 9.24 -8.71 -3.90
CA HIS A 133 9.07 -10.05 -3.32
C HIS A 133 8.94 -11.14 -4.39
N GLU A 134 8.86 -10.78 -5.66
CA GLU A 134 8.68 -11.74 -6.76
C GLU A 134 9.87 -12.68 -6.93
N ASN A 135 11.05 -12.22 -6.55
CA ASN A 135 12.25 -13.04 -6.60
C ASN A 135 12.34 -14.07 -5.47
N GLY A 136 11.41 -14.04 -4.53
CA GLY A 136 11.38 -14.98 -3.41
C GLY A 136 12.58 -14.87 -2.48
N GLY A 137 12.86 -15.93 -1.74
CA GLY A 137 14.04 -16.01 -0.88
C GLY A 137 14.11 -14.96 0.23
N MET A 138 15.31 -14.46 0.47
CA MET A 138 15.56 -13.52 1.58
C MET A 138 14.86 -12.18 1.41
N GLU A 139 14.68 -11.71 0.18
CA GLU A 139 13.98 -10.45 -0.05
C GLU A 139 12.52 -10.54 0.38
N ARG A 140 11.89 -11.66 0.11
CA ARG A 140 10.50 -11.91 0.53
C ARG A 140 10.40 -11.94 2.05
N VAL A 141 11.34 -12.59 2.71
CA VAL A 141 11.38 -12.67 4.19
C VAL A 141 11.56 -11.27 4.79
N ARG A 142 12.50 -10.50 4.27
CA ARG A 142 12.76 -9.13 4.75
C ARG A 142 11.55 -8.24 4.58
N MET A 143 10.88 -8.33 3.44
CA MET A 143 9.69 -7.55 3.17
C MET A 143 8.60 -7.87 4.18
N ARG A 144 8.39 -9.16 4.44
CA ARG A 144 7.40 -9.62 5.41
C ARG A 144 7.71 -9.13 6.82
N GLU A 145 8.97 -9.20 7.24
CA GLU A 145 9.39 -8.70 8.55
C GLU A 145 9.09 -7.22 8.70
N LYS A 146 9.35 -6.44 7.67
CA LYS A 146 9.09 -5.00 7.67
C LYS A 146 7.58 -4.71 7.70
N GLU A 147 6.80 -5.45 6.95
CA GLU A 147 5.33 -5.34 6.96
C GLU A 147 4.80 -5.59 8.36
N GLU A 148 5.22 -6.66 9.00
CA GLU A 148 4.77 -7.01 10.35
C GLU A 148 5.24 -5.99 11.39
N TYR A 149 6.43 -5.45 11.25
CA TYR A 149 6.91 -4.38 12.12
C TYR A 149 5.99 -3.15 12.04
N VAL A 150 5.63 -2.74 10.84
CA VAL A 150 4.72 -1.61 10.63
C VAL A 150 3.36 -1.89 11.26
N MET A 151 2.83 -3.10 11.04
CA MET A 151 1.53 -3.48 11.62
C MET A 151 1.57 -3.43 13.14
N SER A 152 2.67 -3.87 13.73
CA SER A 152 2.88 -3.79 15.18
C SER A 152 2.89 -2.34 15.66
N GLN A 153 3.57 -1.46 14.93
CA GLN A 153 3.61 -0.02 15.25
C GLN A 153 2.22 0.63 15.17
N LEU A 154 1.36 0.13 14.32
CA LEU A 154 -0.02 0.63 14.17
C LEU A 154 -1.00 0.01 15.18
N GLY A 155 -0.53 -0.92 16.01
CA GLY A 155 -1.38 -1.63 16.94
C GLY A 155 -2.23 -2.72 16.29
N LEU A 156 -1.79 -3.24 15.15
CA LEU A 156 -2.49 -4.25 14.36
C LEU A 156 -1.59 -5.47 14.10
N PRO A 157 -1.06 -6.12 15.17
CA PRO A 157 -0.14 -7.24 14.98
C PRO A 157 -0.79 -8.42 14.28
N GLY A 158 0.03 -9.22 13.62
CA GLY A 158 -0.43 -10.37 12.89
C GLY A 158 -0.91 -11.51 13.78
N THR A 159 -1.69 -12.40 13.18
CA THR A 159 -2.10 -13.66 13.80
C THR A 159 -1.40 -14.81 13.07
N SER A 160 -1.40 -15.99 13.68
CA SER A 160 -0.76 -17.16 13.08
C SER A 160 -1.37 -17.54 11.72
N SER A 161 -2.64 -17.27 11.51
CA SER A 161 -3.33 -17.56 10.25
C SER A 161 -2.85 -16.69 9.08
N TYR A 162 -2.08 -15.67 9.36
CA TYR A 162 -1.59 -14.72 8.36
C TYR A 162 -0.23 -15.11 7.80
N THR A 163 0.36 -16.16 8.24
CA THR A 163 1.76 -16.51 7.96
C THR A 163 1.96 -17.38 6.73
N VAL A 164 1.05 -17.43 5.86
CA VAL A 164 1.17 -18.30 4.67
C VAL A 164 2.05 -17.68 3.60
#